data_5933a0d35b508d6d4ebdf4eb5857de7d
#
_entry.id   5933a0d35b508d6d4ebdf4eb5857de7d
#
_cell.length_a   1.000
_cell.length_b   1.000
_cell.length_c   1.000
_cell.angle_alpha   90.00
_cell.angle_beta   90.00
_cell.angle_gamma   90.00
#
_symmetry.space_group_name_H-M   'P 1'
#
loop_
_entity.id
_entity.type
_entity.pdbx_description
1 polymer ?
#
loop_
_entity_poly.entity_id
_entity_poly.type
_entity_poly.pdbx_seq_one_letter_code
_entity_poly.pdbx_strand_id
1 'polypeptide(L)'
;DKPHYSLRNTDISQLIQSALSNDMTIGLHSSYQAGIAPTLIKKEKTWLEKNVERSIRFNRHHFLASREPEDMTHLEADGITDDFTMGYADVAGFRLGTSYPVRWINPVTRRLSSILLHPLTIMDCTLEEKKYMGLNYEEALAYSLNLIEQVKNTGGELTLLWHNTSAQENTDSYLRKLYSHLLNELAKK
;
A
#
# COMPACT_ATOMS: atom_id res chain seq x y z
N ASP A 1 16.81 4.29 1.96
CA ASP A 1 16.42 2.96 1.51
C ASP A 1 16.82 2.77 0.06
N LYS A 2 17.93 2.06 -0.14
CA LYS A 2 18.27 1.57 -1.48
C LYS A 2 17.85 0.11 -1.53
N PRO A 3 17.14 -0.33 -2.56
CA PRO A 3 16.85 -1.75 -2.71
C PRO A 3 18.17 -2.52 -2.81
N HIS A 4 18.26 -3.61 -2.07
CA HIS A 4 19.43 -4.48 -2.10
C HIS A 4 19.48 -5.40 -3.34
N TYR A 5 18.61 -5.15 -4.33
CA TYR A 5 18.50 -5.91 -5.56
C TYR A 5 18.55 -4.98 -6.78
N SER A 6 18.98 -5.55 -7.89
CA SER A 6 18.97 -4.89 -9.21
C SER A 6 17.85 -5.49 -10.06
N LEU A 7 17.17 -4.67 -10.85
CA LEU A 7 16.23 -5.18 -11.88
C LEU A 7 16.92 -6.01 -12.97
N ARG A 8 18.26 -6.01 -13.00
CA ARG A 8 19.04 -6.96 -13.82
C ARG A 8 19.11 -8.36 -13.21
N ASN A 9 18.70 -8.53 -11.95
CA ASN A 9 18.57 -9.83 -11.33
C ASN A 9 17.44 -10.60 -12.03
N THR A 10 17.74 -11.82 -12.47
CA THR A 10 16.79 -12.69 -13.19
C THR A 10 15.54 -12.99 -12.38
N ASP A 11 15.66 -13.17 -11.06
CA ASP A 11 14.54 -13.47 -10.17
C ASP A 11 13.56 -12.30 -10.10
N ILE A 12 14.08 -11.05 -10.05
CA ILE A 12 13.26 -9.84 -10.05
C ILE A 12 12.56 -9.68 -11.40
N SER A 13 13.25 -9.94 -12.50
CA SER A 13 12.66 -9.91 -13.83
C SER A 13 11.55 -10.96 -13.97
N GLN A 14 11.76 -12.17 -13.47
CA GLN A 14 10.74 -13.22 -13.47
C GLN A 14 9.54 -12.87 -12.59
N LEU A 15 9.77 -12.27 -11.42
CA LEU A 15 8.69 -11.79 -10.53
C LEU A 15 7.83 -10.74 -11.24
N ILE A 16 8.44 -9.76 -11.89
CA ILE A 16 7.74 -8.72 -12.66
C ILE A 16 6.95 -9.36 -13.79
N GLN A 17 7.54 -10.27 -14.57
CA GLN A 17 6.83 -10.95 -15.65
C GLN A 17 5.68 -11.80 -15.12
N SER A 18 5.86 -12.51 -14.01
CA SER A 18 4.79 -13.26 -13.36
C SER A 18 3.64 -12.36 -12.91
N ALA A 19 3.93 -11.21 -12.32
CA ALA A 19 2.91 -10.25 -11.94
C ALA A 19 2.13 -9.75 -13.15
N LEU A 20 2.82 -9.38 -14.22
CA LEU A 20 2.21 -8.87 -15.46
C LEU A 20 1.38 -9.92 -16.20
N SER A 21 1.83 -11.19 -16.21
CA SER A 21 1.11 -12.30 -16.86
C SER A 21 -0.13 -12.76 -16.08
N ASN A 22 -0.21 -12.40 -14.80
CA ASN A 22 -1.37 -12.66 -13.95
C ASN A 22 -2.24 -11.41 -13.75
N ASP A 23 -2.15 -10.43 -14.64
CA ASP A 23 -2.91 -9.17 -14.61
C ASP A 23 -2.78 -8.38 -13.31
N MET A 24 -1.67 -8.57 -12.59
CA MET A 24 -1.40 -7.81 -11.38
C MET A 24 -0.95 -6.39 -11.73
N THR A 25 -1.44 -5.44 -10.96
CA THR A 25 -1.03 -4.04 -11.09
C THR A 25 0.32 -3.81 -10.41
N ILE A 26 1.23 -3.14 -11.13
CA ILE A 26 2.51 -2.69 -10.57
C ILE A 26 2.40 -1.21 -10.25
N GLY A 27 2.70 -0.85 -9.01
CA GLY A 27 2.71 0.53 -8.52
C GLY A 27 4.09 0.96 -8.03
N LEU A 28 4.26 2.26 -7.85
CA LEU A 28 5.43 2.85 -7.23
C LEU A 28 5.32 2.70 -5.71
N HIS A 29 6.35 2.18 -5.07
CA HIS A 29 6.56 2.32 -3.65
C HIS A 29 7.59 3.43 -3.43
N SER A 30 7.11 4.68 -3.40
CA SER A 30 7.97 5.86 -3.25
C SER A 30 8.86 5.72 -2.03
N SER A 31 10.16 5.94 -2.20
CA SER A 31 11.14 5.77 -1.11
C SER A 31 10.90 6.75 0.04
N TYR A 32 11.44 6.43 1.21
CA TYR A 32 11.45 7.36 2.35
C TYR A 32 12.12 8.70 1.98
N GLN A 33 13.14 8.67 1.14
CA GLN A 33 13.81 9.88 0.66
C GLN A 33 12.88 10.72 -0.23
N ALA A 34 12.00 10.10 -1.02
CA ALA A 34 10.99 10.82 -1.78
C ALA A 34 9.99 11.56 -0.89
N GLY A 35 9.65 11.01 0.29
CA GLY A 35 8.87 11.71 1.31
C GLY A 35 9.60 12.92 1.93
N ILE A 36 10.94 13.02 1.83
CA ILE A 36 11.72 14.19 2.26
C ILE A 36 11.93 15.17 1.11
N ALA A 37 12.16 14.65 -0.10
CA ALA A 37 12.41 15.42 -1.33
C ALA A 37 11.46 14.94 -2.45
N PRO A 38 10.24 15.47 -2.54
CA PRO A 38 9.19 14.98 -3.44
C PRO A 38 9.55 14.97 -4.93
N THR A 39 10.52 15.80 -5.33
CA THR A 39 11.07 15.79 -6.71
C THR A 39 11.69 14.45 -7.12
N LEU A 40 12.02 13.59 -6.14
CA LEU A 40 12.52 12.23 -6.39
C LEU A 40 11.42 11.30 -6.91
N ILE A 41 10.14 11.56 -6.62
CA ILE A 41 8.99 10.76 -7.07
C ILE A 41 9.06 10.55 -8.59
N LYS A 42 9.23 11.64 -9.34
CA LYS A 42 9.37 11.58 -10.80
C LYS A 42 10.51 10.68 -11.26
N LYS A 43 11.66 10.79 -10.62
CA LYS A 43 12.85 9.99 -10.95
C LYS A 43 12.62 8.52 -10.70
N GLU A 44 12.06 8.18 -9.54
CA GLU A 44 11.75 6.81 -9.15
C GLU A 44 10.69 6.19 -10.06
N LYS A 45 9.61 6.95 -10.34
CA LYS A 45 8.57 6.55 -11.28
C LYS A 45 9.11 6.28 -12.68
N THR A 46 9.87 7.22 -13.24
CA THR A 46 10.46 7.08 -14.58
C THR A 46 11.40 5.88 -14.67
N TRP A 47 12.17 5.64 -13.61
CA TRP A 47 13.03 4.47 -13.53
C TRP A 47 12.22 3.16 -13.51
N LEU A 48 11.14 3.10 -12.74
CA LEU A 48 10.26 1.92 -12.69
C LEU A 48 9.58 1.69 -14.05
N GLU A 49 8.97 2.72 -14.65
CA GLU A 49 8.31 2.65 -15.96
C GLU A 49 9.22 2.11 -17.04
N LYS A 50 10.48 2.57 -17.07
CA LYS A 50 11.48 2.08 -18.03
C LYS A 50 11.77 0.60 -17.89
N ASN A 51 11.66 0.05 -16.68
CA ASN A 51 12.02 -1.34 -16.41
C ASN A 51 10.84 -2.30 -16.51
N VAL A 52 9.61 -1.80 -16.30
CA VAL A 52 8.38 -2.60 -16.47
C VAL A 52 7.71 -2.38 -17.83
N GLU A 53 8.22 -1.42 -18.62
CA GLU A 53 7.71 -1.04 -19.94
C GLU A 53 6.21 -0.67 -19.94
N ARG A 54 5.75 -0.12 -18.84
CA ARG A 54 4.36 0.31 -18.63
C ARG A 54 4.28 1.61 -17.86
N SER A 55 3.23 2.39 -18.11
CA SER A 55 2.93 3.59 -17.32
C SER A 55 2.50 3.20 -15.90
N ILE A 56 3.07 3.87 -14.91
CA ILE A 56 2.77 3.69 -13.50
C ILE A 56 1.82 4.80 -13.04
N ARG A 57 0.68 4.40 -12.48
CA ARG A 57 -0.37 5.32 -12.01
C ARG A 57 -0.68 5.19 -10.53
N PHE A 58 -0.17 4.14 -9.87
CA PHE A 58 -0.44 3.79 -8.49
C PHE A 58 0.78 4.08 -7.63
N ASN A 59 0.56 4.65 -6.45
CA ASN A 59 1.63 4.94 -5.50
C ASN A 59 1.27 4.50 -4.09
N ARG A 60 2.30 4.17 -3.30
CA ARG A 60 2.28 4.09 -1.85
C ARG A 60 3.62 4.54 -1.31
N HIS A 61 3.64 5.51 -0.40
CA HIS A 61 4.86 5.95 0.23
C HIS A 61 5.39 4.93 1.24
N HIS A 62 6.70 4.73 1.23
CA HIS A 62 7.39 3.93 2.24
C HIS A 62 7.16 4.52 3.63
N PHE A 63 6.94 3.66 4.65
CA PHE A 63 6.54 4.05 6.00
C PHE A 63 5.25 4.88 6.09
N LEU A 64 4.42 4.90 5.06
CA LEU A 64 3.27 5.79 4.95
C LEU A 64 3.66 7.28 5.12
N ALA A 65 4.91 7.63 4.84
CA ALA A 65 5.50 8.95 5.05
C ALA A 65 5.15 9.88 3.89
N SER A 66 3.93 10.39 3.90
CA SER A 66 3.44 11.38 2.94
C SER A 66 3.24 12.74 3.62
N ARG A 67 3.65 13.80 2.95
CA ARG A 67 3.45 15.19 3.40
C ARG A 67 2.49 15.91 2.47
N GLU A 68 1.52 16.55 3.05
CA GLU A 68 0.57 17.38 2.31
C GLU A 68 0.90 18.86 2.49
N PRO A 69 0.78 19.65 1.40
CA PRO A 69 0.30 19.29 0.07
C PRO A 69 1.40 18.84 -0.90
N GLU A 70 2.67 18.83 -0.48
CA GLU A 70 3.83 18.74 -1.38
C GLU A 70 3.83 17.42 -2.15
N ASP A 71 3.76 16.29 -1.44
CA ASP A 71 3.89 14.97 -2.06
C ASP A 71 2.72 14.70 -3.01
N MET A 72 1.49 15.04 -2.60
CA MET A 72 0.30 14.88 -3.46
C MET A 72 0.36 15.75 -4.70
N THR A 73 0.90 16.97 -4.59
CA THR A 73 1.09 17.87 -5.74
C THR A 73 2.10 17.29 -6.75
N HIS A 74 3.19 16.70 -6.26
CA HIS A 74 4.17 16.02 -7.12
C HIS A 74 3.62 14.73 -7.73
N LEU A 75 2.90 13.91 -6.96
CA LEU A 75 2.25 12.72 -7.47
C LEU A 75 1.30 13.05 -8.64
N GLU A 76 0.43 14.05 -8.46
CA GLU A 76 -0.50 14.49 -9.50
C GLU A 76 0.23 15.01 -10.74
N ALA A 77 1.25 15.86 -10.57
CA ALA A 77 2.05 16.42 -11.67
C ALA A 77 2.80 15.32 -12.46
N ASP A 78 3.17 14.24 -11.80
CA ASP A 78 3.87 13.10 -12.40
C ASP A 78 2.91 12.02 -12.93
N GLY A 79 1.59 12.27 -12.91
CA GLY A 79 0.57 11.40 -13.50
C GLY A 79 0.19 10.18 -12.67
N ILE A 80 0.41 10.22 -11.36
CA ILE A 80 -0.19 9.27 -10.42
C ILE A 80 -1.67 9.64 -10.27
N THR A 81 -2.54 8.65 -10.35
CA THR A 81 -4.00 8.81 -10.24
C THR A 81 -4.56 8.20 -8.97
N ASP A 82 -3.83 7.29 -8.35
CA ASP A 82 -4.28 6.50 -7.21
C ASP A 82 -3.17 6.40 -6.15
N ASP A 83 -3.47 6.78 -4.93
CA ASP A 83 -2.53 6.70 -3.80
C ASP A 83 -3.10 5.84 -2.67
N PHE A 84 -2.30 4.89 -2.20
CA PHE A 84 -2.64 3.90 -1.19
C PHE A 84 -1.91 4.14 0.14
N THR A 85 -1.45 5.36 0.38
CA THR A 85 -0.66 5.71 1.57
C THR A 85 -1.53 5.97 2.80
N MET A 86 -2.81 6.35 2.61
CA MET A 86 -3.67 6.85 3.69
C MET A 86 -4.14 5.75 4.64
N GLY A 87 -3.25 5.38 5.54
CA GLY A 87 -3.46 4.49 6.69
C GLY A 87 -2.74 5.03 7.92
N TYR A 88 -3.06 4.49 9.07
CA TYR A 88 -2.32 4.67 10.30
C TYR A 88 -1.21 3.62 10.40
N ALA A 89 -0.06 4.00 10.94
CA ALA A 89 1.01 3.04 11.19
C ALA A 89 0.79 2.23 12.48
N ASP A 90 0.09 2.80 13.44
CA ASP A 90 -0.05 2.32 14.82
C ASP A 90 -1.38 1.60 15.11
N VAL A 91 -2.39 1.77 14.24
CA VAL A 91 -3.70 1.12 14.40
C VAL A 91 -4.30 0.78 13.04
N ALA A 92 -4.85 -0.41 12.88
CA ALA A 92 -5.60 -0.78 11.69
C ALA A 92 -7.00 -0.15 11.73
N GLY A 93 -7.51 0.33 10.58
CA GLY A 93 -8.79 0.99 10.48
C GLY A 93 -8.87 2.01 9.36
N PHE A 94 -9.81 2.94 9.44
CA PHE A 94 -10.16 3.87 8.37
C PHE A 94 -9.67 5.29 8.68
N ARG A 95 -8.42 5.62 8.32
CA ARG A 95 -7.84 6.95 8.52
C ARG A 95 -8.64 8.06 7.84
N LEU A 96 -9.24 7.76 6.70
CA LEU A 96 -10.10 8.71 5.97
C LEU A 96 -11.54 8.78 6.51
N GLY A 97 -11.87 8.02 7.57
CA GLY A 97 -13.23 7.92 8.11
C GLY A 97 -14.22 7.20 7.20
N THR A 98 -13.75 6.57 6.16
CA THR A 98 -14.53 5.84 5.16
C THR A 98 -13.73 4.68 4.57
N SER A 99 -14.43 3.67 4.06
CA SER A 99 -13.88 2.59 3.25
C SER A 99 -13.94 2.88 1.74
N TYR A 100 -14.47 4.02 1.33
CA TYR A 100 -14.50 4.41 -0.08
C TYR A 100 -13.29 5.26 -0.45
N PRO A 101 -12.74 5.12 -1.66
CA PRO A 101 -11.77 6.06 -2.18
C PRO A 101 -12.34 7.47 -2.23
N VAL A 102 -11.53 8.44 -1.86
CA VAL A 102 -11.91 9.85 -1.89
C VAL A 102 -10.95 10.65 -2.75
N ARG A 103 -11.46 11.65 -3.47
CA ARG A 103 -10.58 12.57 -4.20
C ARG A 103 -9.87 13.49 -3.22
N TRP A 104 -8.56 13.61 -3.41
CA TRP A 104 -7.78 14.55 -2.65
C TRP A 104 -8.20 16.00 -2.99
N ILE A 105 -8.30 16.84 -1.96
CA ILE A 105 -8.52 18.27 -2.12
C ILE A 105 -7.22 18.98 -1.77
N ASN A 106 -6.63 19.68 -2.73
CA ASN A 106 -5.44 20.47 -2.47
C ASN A 106 -5.77 21.64 -1.50
N PRO A 107 -5.20 21.68 -0.29
CA PRO A 107 -5.56 22.66 0.74
C PRO A 107 -5.11 24.09 0.38
N VAL A 108 -4.10 24.23 -0.49
CA VAL A 108 -3.57 25.53 -0.93
C VAL A 108 -4.44 26.10 -2.04
N THR A 109 -4.69 25.33 -3.09
CA THR A 109 -5.46 25.79 -4.26
C THR A 109 -6.97 25.66 -4.07
N ARG A 110 -7.41 24.89 -3.07
CA ARG A 110 -8.82 24.53 -2.78
C ARG A 110 -9.52 23.87 -3.96
N ARG A 111 -8.76 23.18 -4.81
CA ARG A 111 -9.27 22.46 -5.98
C ARG A 111 -9.27 20.96 -5.73
N LEU A 112 -10.26 20.30 -6.29
CA LEU A 112 -10.33 18.86 -6.33
C LEU A 112 -9.24 18.34 -7.27
N SER A 113 -8.43 17.40 -6.79
CA SER A 113 -7.37 16.74 -7.55
C SER A 113 -7.91 15.60 -8.41
N SER A 114 -7.09 15.16 -9.37
CA SER A 114 -7.34 13.91 -10.08
C SER A 114 -7.00 12.66 -9.25
N ILE A 115 -6.22 12.81 -8.16
CA ILE A 115 -5.80 11.67 -7.32
C ILE A 115 -6.97 11.14 -6.48
N LEU A 116 -7.16 9.82 -6.54
CA LEU A 116 -7.97 9.08 -5.58
C LEU A 116 -7.07 8.58 -4.44
N LEU A 117 -7.48 8.87 -3.22
CA LEU A 117 -6.88 8.33 -2.00
C LEU A 117 -7.66 7.07 -1.61
N HIS A 118 -6.97 5.94 -1.64
CA HIS A 118 -7.53 4.65 -1.23
C HIS A 118 -7.24 4.40 0.25
N PRO A 119 -8.26 4.09 1.07
CA PRO A 119 -8.06 3.83 2.49
C PRO A 119 -7.20 2.57 2.69
N LEU A 120 -6.03 2.69 3.33
CA LEU A 120 -5.29 1.54 3.80
C LEU A 120 -5.92 1.07 5.11
N THR A 121 -6.55 -0.11 5.10
CA THR A 121 -7.35 -0.59 6.22
C THR A 121 -6.53 -1.45 7.19
N ILE A 122 -5.73 -2.39 6.67
CA ILE A 122 -4.97 -3.35 7.48
C ILE A 122 -3.54 -3.42 6.97
N MET A 123 -2.57 -3.32 7.88
CA MET A 123 -1.15 -3.52 7.60
C MET A 123 -0.58 -4.56 8.56
N ASP A 124 0.19 -5.49 8.03
CA ASP A 124 0.76 -6.63 8.76
C ASP A 124 1.56 -6.21 10.01
N CYS A 125 2.54 -5.32 9.86
CA CYS A 125 3.36 -4.87 10.98
C CYS A 125 2.56 -4.08 12.02
N THR A 126 1.49 -3.40 11.64
CA THR A 126 0.59 -2.71 12.58
C THR A 126 -0.06 -3.69 13.55
N LEU A 127 -0.46 -4.87 13.07
CA LEU A 127 -1.12 -5.87 13.90
C LEU A 127 -0.16 -6.53 14.89
N GLU A 128 1.04 -6.92 14.45
CA GLU A 128 1.95 -7.77 15.22
C GLU A 128 2.97 -7.00 16.08
N GLU A 129 3.50 -5.87 15.58
CA GLU A 129 4.58 -5.20 16.29
C GLU A 129 4.13 -4.62 17.64
N LYS A 130 4.86 -4.96 18.71
CA LYS A 130 4.56 -4.54 20.10
C LYS A 130 4.53 -3.01 20.31
N LYS A 131 5.24 -2.26 19.47
CA LYS A 131 5.21 -0.78 19.49
C LYS A 131 3.92 -0.21 18.91
N TYR A 132 3.13 -1.04 18.23
CA TYR A 132 1.84 -0.73 17.64
C TYR A 132 0.73 -1.51 18.38
N MET A 133 -0.10 -2.28 17.67
CA MET A 133 -1.19 -3.02 18.31
C MET A 133 -0.71 -4.23 19.11
N GLY A 134 0.39 -4.90 18.72
CA GLY A 134 0.99 -6.01 19.46
C GLY A 134 0.07 -7.20 19.68
N LEU A 135 -0.85 -7.45 18.74
CA LEU A 135 -1.87 -8.48 18.84
C LEU A 135 -1.27 -9.88 18.65
N ASN A 136 -1.82 -10.86 19.35
CA ASN A 136 -1.60 -12.25 19.00
C ASN A 136 -2.45 -12.68 17.80
N TYR A 137 -2.28 -13.93 17.32
CA TYR A 137 -2.97 -14.39 16.11
C TYR A 137 -4.49 -14.32 16.22
N GLU A 138 -5.08 -14.77 17.31
CA GLU A 138 -6.51 -14.81 17.52
C GLU A 138 -7.12 -13.41 17.60
N GLU A 139 -6.45 -12.51 18.29
CA GLU A 139 -6.84 -11.11 18.38
C GLU A 139 -6.74 -10.39 17.02
N ALA A 140 -5.62 -10.61 16.30
CA ALA A 140 -5.40 -10.02 14.98
C ALA A 140 -6.42 -10.53 13.96
N LEU A 141 -6.76 -11.83 14.01
CA LEU A 141 -7.78 -12.42 13.15
C LEU A 141 -9.16 -11.81 13.45
N ALA A 142 -9.58 -11.80 14.70
CA ALA A 142 -10.88 -11.26 15.10
C ALA A 142 -11.00 -9.78 14.73
N TYR A 143 -9.96 -8.99 14.96
CA TYR A 143 -9.93 -7.58 14.62
C TYR A 143 -10.02 -7.36 13.10
N SER A 144 -9.24 -8.11 12.33
CA SER A 144 -9.22 -8.03 10.87
C SER A 144 -10.57 -8.43 10.26
N LEU A 145 -11.19 -9.52 10.76
CA LEU A 145 -12.51 -9.95 10.28
C LEU A 145 -13.59 -8.91 10.58
N ASN A 146 -13.53 -8.23 11.71
CA ASN A 146 -14.45 -7.15 12.02
C ASN A 146 -14.32 -5.98 11.02
N LEU A 147 -13.09 -5.57 10.66
CA LEU A 147 -12.87 -4.52 9.65
C LEU A 147 -13.35 -4.98 8.26
N ILE A 148 -13.13 -6.23 7.90
CA ILE A 148 -13.63 -6.81 6.64
C ILE A 148 -15.15 -6.76 6.59
N GLU A 149 -15.83 -7.11 7.69
CA GLU A 149 -17.28 -7.06 7.78
C GLU A 149 -17.80 -5.62 7.63
N GLN A 150 -17.16 -4.65 8.27
CA GLN A 150 -17.51 -3.23 8.11
C GLN A 150 -17.40 -2.79 6.64
N VAL A 151 -16.35 -3.17 5.93
CA VAL A 151 -16.20 -2.87 4.50
C VAL A 151 -17.29 -3.55 3.68
N LYS A 152 -17.59 -4.83 3.95
CA LYS A 152 -18.67 -5.57 3.27
C LYS A 152 -20.03 -4.88 3.47
N ASN A 153 -20.33 -4.45 4.69
CA ASN A 153 -21.60 -3.81 5.04
C ASN A 153 -21.76 -2.42 4.38
N THR A 154 -20.66 -1.72 4.12
CA THR A 154 -20.69 -0.42 3.44
C THR A 154 -20.54 -0.52 1.92
N GLY A 155 -20.05 -1.63 1.39
CA GLY A 155 -19.75 -1.81 -0.04
C GLY A 155 -18.54 -1.03 -0.53
N GLY A 156 -17.63 -0.65 0.38
CA GLY A 156 -16.40 0.07 0.06
C GLY A 156 -15.26 -0.83 -0.41
N GLU A 157 -14.04 -0.32 -0.35
CA GLU A 157 -12.82 -1.04 -0.69
C GLU A 157 -12.09 -1.52 0.56
N LEU A 158 -11.53 -2.73 0.49
CA LEU A 158 -10.60 -3.26 1.48
C LEU A 158 -9.19 -3.21 0.91
N THR A 159 -8.30 -2.45 1.54
CA THR A 159 -6.89 -2.46 1.20
C THR A 159 -6.07 -3.13 2.30
N LEU A 160 -5.38 -4.19 1.93
CA LEU A 160 -4.39 -4.87 2.77
C LEU A 160 -2.98 -4.45 2.32
N LEU A 161 -2.10 -4.15 3.27
CA LEU A 161 -0.67 -4.03 3.04
C LEU A 161 0.03 -5.19 3.72
N TRP A 162 0.77 -5.98 2.93
CA TRP A 162 1.53 -7.12 3.43
C TRP A 162 2.94 -7.09 2.87
N HIS A 163 3.94 -7.07 3.75
CA HIS A 163 5.33 -7.07 3.35
C HIS A 163 5.76 -8.48 2.91
N ASN A 164 6.64 -8.57 1.96
CA ASN A 164 7.20 -9.85 1.49
C ASN A 164 7.89 -10.63 2.62
N THR A 165 8.48 -9.94 3.58
CA THR A 165 9.10 -10.54 4.78
C THR A 165 8.07 -11.24 5.67
N SER A 166 6.85 -10.70 5.75
CA SER A 166 5.74 -11.28 6.54
C SER A 166 5.09 -12.50 5.87
N ALA A 167 5.41 -12.75 4.60
CA ALA A 167 4.92 -13.90 3.84
C ALA A 167 5.93 -15.06 3.78
N GLN A 168 7.12 -14.91 4.36
CA GLN A 168 8.18 -15.93 4.33
C GLN A 168 7.81 -17.19 5.12
N GLU A 169 8.36 -18.32 4.68
CA GLU A 169 8.33 -19.57 5.45
C GLU A 169 9.39 -19.50 6.55
N ASN A 170 9.15 -20.28 7.61
CA ASN A 170 10.09 -20.44 8.73
C ASN A 170 10.37 -19.15 9.54
N THR A 171 9.34 -18.36 9.77
CA THR A 171 9.36 -17.25 10.73
C THR A 171 8.52 -17.62 11.95
N ASP A 172 8.87 -17.07 13.12
CA ASP A 172 8.05 -17.18 14.35
C ASP A 172 6.77 -16.33 14.27
N SER A 173 6.65 -15.51 13.23
CA SER A 173 5.51 -14.64 12.99
C SER A 173 4.28 -15.42 12.51
N TYR A 174 3.12 -15.09 13.04
CA TYR A 174 1.85 -15.65 12.60
C TYR A 174 1.30 -14.99 11.31
N LEU A 175 1.93 -13.95 10.81
CA LEU A 175 1.38 -13.08 9.74
C LEU A 175 1.12 -13.82 8.43
N ARG A 176 1.96 -14.80 8.07
CA ARG A 176 1.72 -15.63 6.89
C ARG A 176 0.42 -16.45 7.02
N LYS A 177 0.22 -17.05 8.19
CA LYS A 177 -1.00 -17.84 8.50
C LYS A 177 -2.23 -16.92 8.47
N LEU A 178 -2.12 -15.74 9.07
CA LEU A 178 -3.18 -14.74 9.08
C LEU A 178 -3.53 -14.30 7.65
N TYR A 179 -2.53 -13.97 6.82
CA TYR A 179 -2.76 -13.57 5.44
C TYR A 179 -3.54 -14.62 4.65
N SER A 180 -3.11 -15.89 4.74
CA SER A 180 -3.80 -17.00 4.08
C SER A 180 -5.24 -17.15 4.56
N HIS A 181 -5.49 -16.97 5.86
CA HIS A 181 -6.84 -17.03 6.43
C HIS A 181 -7.71 -15.89 5.88
N LEU A 182 -7.22 -14.66 5.89
CA LEU A 182 -7.96 -13.51 5.39
C LEU A 182 -8.29 -13.65 3.90
N LEU A 183 -7.36 -14.11 3.06
CA LEU A 183 -7.63 -14.37 1.64
C LEU A 183 -8.71 -15.44 1.45
N ASN A 184 -8.69 -16.51 2.23
CA ASN A 184 -9.73 -17.54 2.17
C ASN A 184 -11.10 -17.00 2.58
N GLU A 185 -11.18 -16.11 3.59
CA GLU A 185 -12.43 -15.46 3.98
C GLU A 185 -12.95 -14.49 2.90
N LEU A 186 -12.06 -13.79 2.23
CA LEU A 186 -12.41 -12.87 1.13
C LEU A 186 -12.84 -13.61 -0.14
N ALA A 187 -12.36 -14.84 -0.35
CA ALA A 187 -12.73 -15.67 -1.50
C ALA A 187 -14.11 -16.36 -1.33
N LYS A 188 -14.66 -16.39 -0.13
CA LYS A 188 -16.03 -16.90 0.10
C LYS A 188 -17.04 -15.92 -0.51
N LYS A 189 -17.86 -16.41 -1.44
CA LYS A 189 -18.94 -15.65 -2.09
C LYS A 189 -20.16 -15.53 -1.18
#